data_9ddd0c5ea028eb30a948205859780d1e
#
_entry.id   9ddd0c5ea028eb30a948205859780d1e
#
_cell.length_a   1.000
_cell.length_b   1.000
_cell.length_c   1.000
_cell.angle_alpha   90.00
_cell.angle_beta   90.00
_cell.angle_gamma   90.00
#
_symmetry.space_group_name_H-M   'P 1'
#
loop_
_entity.id
_entity.type
_entity.pdbx_description
1 polymer ?
#
loop_
_entity_poly.entity_id
_entity_poly.type
_entity_poly.pdbx_seq_one_letter_code
_entity_poly.pdbx_strand_id
1 'polypeptide(L)'
;MVLGGISPEESTARPADGGWSIGEIVEHISIVEGRAGEVCIRLLDKAKADGVPADGSFSLPDHLAAAQENAANTKIQAPERIRPTGTVPMAESLAKLIESRKPLDATQADMERFDLSKHTFPHPVFGEMTAAEWLVVLGGHEFRHTMQIQRVLEEVRA
;
A
#
# COMPACT_ATOMS: atom_id res chain seq x y z
N MET A 1 -7.48 3.28 -11.04
CA MET A 1 -8.32 3.09 -9.83
C MET A 1 -9.76 3.44 -10.14
N VAL A 2 -10.72 2.56 -9.84
CA VAL A 2 -12.15 2.67 -10.25
C VAL A 2 -12.93 3.57 -9.27
N LEU A 3 -12.39 4.71 -8.83
CA LEU A 3 -13.06 5.60 -7.88
C LEU A 3 -13.86 6.73 -8.55
N GLY A 4 -13.80 6.84 -9.90
CA GLY A 4 -14.62 7.79 -10.65
C GLY A 4 -16.09 7.35 -10.67
N GLY A 5 -16.99 8.21 -10.17
CA GLY A 5 -18.42 7.95 -10.19
C GLY A 5 -19.00 7.28 -8.92
N ILE A 6 -18.24 7.27 -7.82
CA ILE A 6 -18.75 6.86 -6.49
C ILE A 6 -19.39 8.09 -5.83
N SER A 7 -20.67 7.99 -5.48
CA SER A 7 -21.36 9.07 -4.77
C SER A 7 -20.93 9.18 -3.29
N PRO A 8 -21.18 10.32 -2.62
CA PRO A 8 -20.92 10.44 -1.19
C PRO A 8 -21.64 9.37 -0.36
N GLU A 9 -22.88 9.04 -0.72
CA GLU A 9 -23.69 8.02 -0.05
C GLU A 9 -23.07 6.64 -0.23
N GLU A 10 -22.67 6.26 -1.45
CA GLU A 10 -21.97 5.00 -1.74
C GLU A 10 -20.64 4.90 -1.00
N SER A 11 -19.91 6.02 -0.89
CA SER A 11 -18.61 6.05 -0.23
C SER A 11 -18.68 5.76 1.28
N THR A 12 -19.79 6.08 1.92
CA THR A 12 -20.03 5.92 3.36
C THR A 12 -20.85 4.69 3.72
N ALA A 13 -21.55 4.09 2.74
CA ALA A 13 -22.33 2.88 2.94
C ALA A 13 -21.42 1.71 3.32
N ARG A 14 -21.86 0.92 4.32
CA ARG A 14 -21.15 -0.28 4.78
C ARG A 14 -21.72 -1.53 4.13
N PRO A 15 -20.88 -2.53 3.83
CA PRO A 15 -21.34 -3.83 3.40
C PRO A 15 -22.14 -4.53 4.52
N ALA A 16 -22.99 -5.49 4.15
CA ALA A 16 -23.88 -6.20 5.08
C ALA A 16 -23.12 -6.95 6.19
N ASP A 17 -21.87 -7.36 5.93
CA ASP A 17 -21.00 -8.02 6.92
C ASP A 17 -20.42 -7.05 7.98
N GLY A 18 -20.76 -5.76 7.94
CA GLY A 18 -20.26 -4.72 8.84
C GLY A 18 -18.80 -4.34 8.61
N GLY A 19 -18.22 -4.72 7.47
CA GLY A 19 -16.87 -4.35 7.04
C GLY A 19 -16.71 -2.84 6.82
N TRP A 20 -15.54 -2.44 6.36
CA TRP A 20 -15.25 -1.04 6.05
C TRP A 20 -16.04 -0.56 4.84
N SER A 21 -16.50 0.70 4.92
CA SER A 21 -17.02 1.42 3.78
C SER A 21 -15.91 1.71 2.76
N ILE A 22 -16.27 2.11 1.53
CA ILE A 22 -15.29 2.49 0.51
C ILE A 22 -14.41 3.66 1.00
N GLY A 23 -15.00 4.66 1.67
CA GLY A 23 -14.25 5.78 2.24
C GLY A 23 -13.22 5.34 3.28
N GLU A 24 -13.59 4.41 4.17
CA GLU A 24 -12.68 3.83 5.16
C GLU A 24 -11.55 3.02 4.51
N ILE A 25 -11.85 2.28 3.44
CA ILE A 25 -10.81 1.53 2.70
C ILE A 25 -9.81 2.51 2.06
N VAL A 26 -10.28 3.58 1.43
CA VAL A 26 -9.41 4.60 0.82
C VAL A 26 -8.59 5.34 1.88
N GLU A 27 -9.18 5.66 3.04
CA GLU A 27 -8.46 6.24 4.17
C GLU A 27 -7.33 5.31 4.64
N HIS A 28 -7.62 4.02 4.81
CA HIS A 28 -6.62 3.01 5.18
C HIS A 28 -5.47 2.95 4.17
N ILE A 29 -5.78 2.86 2.87
CA ILE A 29 -4.75 2.83 1.80
C ILE A 29 -3.88 4.09 1.90
N SER A 30 -4.46 5.28 2.07
CA SER A 30 -3.70 6.53 2.14
C SER A 30 -2.72 6.57 3.31
N ILE A 31 -3.12 6.02 4.47
CA ILE A 31 -2.26 5.91 5.66
C ILE A 31 -1.10 4.94 5.42
N VAL A 32 -1.40 3.76 4.87
CA VAL A 32 -0.40 2.71 4.64
C VAL A 32 0.62 3.14 3.59
N GLU A 33 0.15 3.68 2.47
CA GLU A 33 1.04 4.10 1.38
C GLU A 33 1.93 5.27 1.76
N GLY A 34 1.42 6.25 2.49
CA GLY A 34 2.25 7.34 2.98
C GLY A 34 3.42 6.84 3.84
N ARG A 35 3.14 5.93 4.78
CA ARG A 35 4.17 5.36 5.68
C ARG A 35 5.14 4.44 4.95
N ALA A 36 4.64 3.58 4.07
CA ALA A 36 5.48 2.67 3.30
C ALA A 36 6.37 3.43 2.31
N GLY A 37 5.86 4.47 1.66
CA GLY A 37 6.63 5.35 0.79
C GLY A 37 7.79 6.02 1.52
N GLU A 38 7.57 6.52 2.75
CA GLU A 38 8.64 7.09 3.59
C GLU A 38 9.72 6.04 3.94
N VAL A 39 9.32 4.78 4.18
CA VAL A 39 10.27 3.69 4.43
C VAL A 39 11.11 3.43 3.17
N CYS A 40 10.49 3.30 2.01
CA CYS A 40 11.18 3.10 0.73
C CYS A 40 12.20 4.19 0.44
N ILE A 41 11.81 5.47 0.60
CA ILE A 41 12.70 6.62 0.38
C ILE A 41 13.90 6.57 1.35
N ARG A 42 13.68 6.31 2.64
CA ARG A 42 14.77 6.20 3.62
C ARG A 42 15.74 5.05 3.32
N LEU A 43 15.23 3.92 2.85
CA LEU A 43 16.08 2.79 2.46
C LEU A 43 16.88 3.11 1.18
N LEU A 44 16.26 3.79 0.22
CA LEU A 44 16.94 4.29 -0.97
C LEU A 44 18.04 5.29 -0.62
N ASP A 45 17.80 6.24 0.29
CA ASP A 45 18.82 7.21 0.71
C ASP A 45 20.05 6.53 1.30
N LYS A 46 19.87 5.43 2.04
CA LYS A 46 20.99 4.61 2.53
C LYS A 46 21.74 3.92 1.37
N ALA A 47 21.01 3.34 0.42
CA ALA A 47 21.61 2.71 -0.76
C ALA A 47 22.40 3.73 -1.62
N LYS A 48 21.88 4.94 -1.77
CA LYS A 48 22.57 6.06 -2.45
C LYS A 48 23.86 6.45 -1.72
N ALA A 49 23.84 6.48 -0.39
CA ALA A 49 25.04 6.77 0.42
C ALA A 49 26.12 5.70 0.28
N ASP A 50 25.73 4.44 0.12
CA ASP A 50 26.67 3.35 -0.17
C ASP A 50 27.26 3.45 -1.59
N GLY A 51 26.54 4.03 -2.55
CA GLY A 51 27.00 4.28 -3.91
C GLY A 51 27.20 3.04 -4.77
N VAL A 52 26.66 1.87 -4.35
CA VAL A 52 26.78 0.61 -5.10
C VAL A 52 25.72 0.59 -6.20
N PRO A 53 26.15 0.41 -7.48
CA PRO A 53 25.17 0.34 -8.58
C PRO A 53 24.37 -0.97 -8.52
N ALA A 54 23.11 -0.90 -8.97
CA ALA A 54 22.30 -2.09 -9.17
C ALA A 54 22.91 -3.01 -10.24
N ASP A 55 22.87 -4.30 -10.01
CA ASP A 55 23.30 -5.32 -10.99
C ASP A 55 22.15 -5.81 -11.90
N GLY A 56 20.95 -5.24 -11.70
CA GLY A 56 19.74 -5.61 -12.44
C GLY A 56 19.10 -6.90 -11.95
N SER A 57 19.63 -7.55 -10.92
CA SER A 57 19.03 -8.73 -10.32
C SER A 57 18.02 -8.33 -9.24
N PHE A 58 16.78 -8.73 -9.43
CA PHE A 58 15.76 -8.72 -8.38
C PHE A 58 14.96 -10.02 -8.45
N SER A 59 14.87 -10.70 -7.34
CA SER A 59 13.94 -11.82 -7.19
C SER A 59 13.13 -11.62 -5.92
N LEU A 60 11.82 -11.76 -6.03
CA LEU A 60 10.97 -11.76 -4.84
C LEU A 60 11.24 -13.03 -4.04
N PRO A 61 11.60 -12.95 -2.75
CA PRO A 61 11.78 -14.14 -1.92
C PRO A 61 10.51 -14.99 -1.84
N ASP A 62 10.65 -16.32 -1.93
CA ASP A 62 9.53 -17.27 -1.93
C ASP A 62 8.60 -17.07 -0.72
N HIS A 63 9.15 -16.75 0.44
CA HIS A 63 8.37 -16.51 1.66
C HIS A 63 7.46 -15.28 1.55
N LEU A 64 7.87 -14.24 0.82
CA LEU A 64 7.04 -13.06 0.58
C LEU A 64 5.95 -13.34 -0.45
N ALA A 65 6.24 -14.11 -1.49
CA ALA A 65 5.24 -14.53 -2.47
C ALA A 65 4.14 -15.36 -1.79
N ALA A 66 4.52 -16.37 -0.99
CA ALA A 66 3.59 -17.17 -0.22
C ALA A 66 2.79 -16.36 0.81
N ALA A 67 3.43 -15.40 1.49
CA ALA A 67 2.77 -14.56 2.47
C ALA A 67 1.77 -13.59 1.82
N GLN A 68 2.05 -13.07 0.62
CA GLN A 68 1.10 -12.26 -0.14
C GLN A 68 -0.12 -13.08 -0.58
N GLU A 69 0.09 -14.30 -1.04
CA GLU A 69 -1.00 -15.22 -1.41
C GLU A 69 -1.88 -15.53 -0.19
N ASN A 70 -1.29 -15.85 0.95
CA ASN A 70 -2.02 -16.06 2.20
C ASN A 70 -2.77 -14.82 2.66
N ALA A 71 -2.16 -13.64 2.56
CA ALA A 71 -2.78 -12.38 2.93
C ALA A 71 -3.98 -12.03 2.05
N ALA A 72 -3.96 -12.40 0.76
CA ALA A 72 -5.10 -12.22 -0.14
C ALA A 72 -6.32 -13.04 0.28
N ASN A 73 -6.09 -14.21 0.88
CA ASN A 73 -7.12 -15.17 1.27
C ASN A 73 -7.51 -15.13 2.76
N THR A 74 -6.83 -14.30 3.57
CA THR A 74 -7.04 -14.23 5.03
C THR A 74 -7.56 -12.86 5.43
N LYS A 75 -8.56 -12.82 6.32
CA LYS A 75 -9.05 -11.57 6.94
C LYS A 75 -8.03 -11.11 7.99
N ILE A 76 -7.06 -10.29 7.58
CA ILE A 76 -6.05 -9.71 8.47
C ILE A 76 -6.66 -8.48 9.14
N GLN A 77 -6.62 -8.44 10.48
CA GLN A 77 -7.00 -7.23 11.21
C GLN A 77 -5.86 -6.19 11.10
N ALA A 78 -6.20 -5.01 10.58
CA ALA A 78 -5.25 -3.90 10.54
C ALA A 78 -4.86 -3.48 11.97
N PRO A 79 -3.56 -3.31 12.26
CA PRO A 79 -3.10 -2.69 13.49
C PRO A 79 -3.75 -1.31 13.72
N GLU A 80 -4.00 -0.95 14.97
CA GLU A 80 -4.72 0.28 15.33
C GLU A 80 -4.16 1.54 14.65
N ARG A 81 -2.82 1.65 14.58
CA ARG A 81 -2.11 2.79 13.98
C ARG A 81 -2.36 3.03 12.49
N ILE A 82 -2.95 2.05 11.79
CA ILE A 82 -3.27 2.14 10.35
C ILE A 82 -4.75 1.88 10.08
N ARG A 83 -5.57 1.78 11.14
CA ARG A 83 -7.03 1.68 10.96
C ARG A 83 -7.59 3.02 10.49
N PRO A 84 -8.58 3.00 9.60
CA PRO A 84 -9.31 4.20 9.25
C PRO A 84 -10.11 4.70 10.45
N THR A 85 -10.27 6.01 10.54
CA THR A 85 -11.10 6.66 11.56
C THR A 85 -12.58 6.66 11.17
N GLY A 86 -12.87 6.56 9.88
CA GLY A 86 -14.20 6.71 9.30
C GLY A 86 -14.74 8.15 9.34
N THR A 87 -13.89 9.13 9.68
CA THR A 87 -14.28 10.54 9.79
C THR A 87 -13.69 11.40 8.68
N VAL A 88 -12.71 10.88 7.93
CA VAL A 88 -12.06 11.60 6.83
C VAL A 88 -12.84 11.38 5.54
N PRO A 89 -13.25 12.46 4.84
CA PRO A 89 -13.91 12.32 3.55
C PRO A 89 -13.06 11.56 2.53
N MET A 90 -13.68 10.69 1.73
CA MET A 90 -12.97 9.89 0.72
C MET A 90 -12.11 10.76 -0.22
N ALA A 91 -12.63 11.92 -0.65
CA ALA A 91 -11.90 12.85 -1.51
C ALA A 91 -10.63 13.39 -0.86
N GLU A 92 -10.64 13.65 0.45
CA GLU A 92 -9.46 14.08 1.20
C GLU A 92 -8.44 12.95 1.33
N SER A 93 -8.88 11.73 1.63
CA SER A 93 -8.01 10.55 1.69
C SER A 93 -7.37 10.26 0.33
N LEU A 94 -8.12 10.41 -0.76
CA LEU A 94 -7.62 10.26 -2.12
C LEU A 94 -6.57 11.34 -2.46
N ALA A 95 -6.83 12.59 -2.07
CA ALA A 95 -5.86 13.68 -2.27
C ALA A 95 -4.56 13.39 -1.49
N LYS A 96 -4.63 12.93 -0.24
CA LYS A 96 -3.46 12.52 0.56
C LYS A 96 -2.69 11.38 -0.12
N LEU A 97 -3.39 10.39 -0.65
CA LEU A 97 -2.81 9.27 -1.37
C LEU A 97 -2.01 9.75 -2.60
N ILE A 98 -2.59 10.63 -3.41
CA ILE A 98 -1.95 11.21 -4.59
C ILE A 98 -0.71 12.02 -4.19
N GLU A 99 -0.81 12.84 -3.16
CA GLU A 99 0.32 13.65 -2.69
C GLU A 99 1.46 12.79 -2.10
N SER A 100 1.14 11.73 -1.37
CA SER A 100 2.16 10.83 -0.78
C SER A 100 2.94 10.03 -1.82
N ARG A 101 2.37 9.81 -3.01
CA ARG A 101 3.05 9.12 -4.11
C ARG A 101 4.08 9.96 -4.84
N LYS A 102 3.89 11.27 -4.91
CA LYS A 102 4.78 12.15 -5.67
C LYS A 102 6.26 12.03 -5.28
N PRO A 103 6.64 12.05 -3.98
CA PRO A 103 8.03 11.83 -3.58
C PRO A 103 8.54 10.44 -3.99
N LEU A 104 7.72 9.40 -3.88
CA LEU A 104 8.10 8.05 -4.25
C LEU A 104 8.30 7.91 -5.77
N ASP A 105 7.37 8.44 -6.57
CA ASP A 105 7.46 8.44 -8.04
C ASP A 105 8.72 9.18 -8.51
N ALA A 106 9.10 10.26 -7.84
CA ALA A 106 10.31 11.03 -8.14
C ALA A 106 11.61 10.23 -7.89
N THR A 107 11.56 9.13 -7.14
CA THR A 107 12.73 8.29 -6.82
C THR A 107 12.90 7.09 -7.76
N GLN A 108 12.00 6.87 -8.71
CA GLN A 108 12.01 5.68 -9.57
C GLN A 108 13.38 5.44 -10.24
N ALA A 109 13.95 6.46 -10.88
CA ALA A 109 15.23 6.34 -11.56
C ALA A 109 16.39 5.99 -10.62
N ASP A 110 16.36 6.47 -9.37
CA ASP A 110 17.35 6.14 -8.36
C ASP A 110 17.13 4.71 -7.82
N MET A 111 15.88 4.26 -7.68
CA MET A 111 15.56 2.88 -7.31
C MET A 111 16.10 1.85 -8.31
N GLU A 112 16.10 2.19 -9.59
CA GLU A 112 16.65 1.35 -10.66
C GLU A 112 18.19 1.41 -10.74
N ARG A 113 18.80 2.48 -10.21
CA ARG A 113 20.23 2.76 -10.35
C ARG A 113 21.08 2.17 -9.23
N PHE A 114 20.58 2.09 -8.00
CA PHE A 114 21.35 1.68 -6.83
C PHE A 114 20.95 0.29 -6.33
N ASP A 115 21.91 -0.43 -5.75
CA ASP A 115 21.67 -1.71 -5.08
C ASP A 115 20.81 -1.52 -3.82
N LEU A 116 19.61 -2.04 -3.84
CA LEU A 116 18.63 -1.94 -2.73
C LEU A 116 18.68 -3.14 -1.78
N SER A 117 19.56 -4.12 -2.00
CA SER A 117 19.55 -5.42 -1.27
C SER A 117 20.06 -5.34 0.15
N LYS A 118 20.91 -4.34 0.47
CA LYS A 118 21.69 -4.29 1.70
C LYS A 118 20.92 -3.76 2.91
N HIS A 119 20.01 -2.83 2.70
CA HIS A 119 19.28 -2.17 3.78
C HIS A 119 17.87 -2.67 3.88
N THR A 120 17.46 -3.01 5.10
CA THR A 120 16.11 -3.48 5.40
C THR A 120 15.41 -2.61 6.43
N PHE A 121 14.09 -2.75 6.50
CA PHE A 121 13.24 -2.20 7.54
C PHE A 121 12.14 -3.22 7.89
N PRO A 122 11.86 -3.45 9.19
CA PRO A 122 10.93 -4.49 9.59
C PRO A 122 9.47 -4.15 9.23
N HIS A 123 8.79 -5.09 8.58
CA HIS A 123 7.36 -5.09 8.38
C HIS A 123 6.68 -5.95 9.45
N PRO A 124 5.54 -5.52 10.04
CA PRO A 124 4.89 -6.24 11.15
C PRO A 124 4.48 -7.69 10.84
N VAL A 125 4.25 -8.01 9.56
CA VAL A 125 3.78 -9.33 9.12
C VAL A 125 4.87 -10.09 8.37
N PHE A 126 5.69 -9.39 7.57
CA PHE A 126 6.62 -10.03 6.63
C PHE A 126 8.08 -10.01 7.08
N GLY A 127 8.39 -9.44 8.26
CA GLY A 127 9.76 -9.34 8.78
C GLY A 127 10.61 -8.27 8.08
N GLU A 128 11.91 -8.49 8.03
CA GLU A 128 12.86 -7.56 7.43
C GLU A 128 12.69 -7.51 5.91
N MET A 129 12.51 -6.32 5.36
CA MET A 129 12.25 -6.11 3.94
C MET A 129 13.11 -4.98 3.38
N THR A 130 13.67 -5.19 2.19
CA THR A 130 14.35 -4.19 1.38
C THR A 130 13.37 -3.19 0.77
N ALA A 131 13.86 -2.09 0.20
CA ALA A 131 13.00 -1.10 -0.47
C ALA A 131 12.20 -1.72 -1.63
N ALA A 132 12.84 -2.60 -2.42
CA ALA A 132 12.18 -3.28 -3.54
C ALA A 132 11.06 -4.22 -3.06
N GLU A 133 11.28 -4.96 -1.99
CA GLU A 133 10.28 -5.85 -1.39
C GLU A 133 9.11 -5.05 -0.78
N TRP A 134 9.38 -3.90 -0.14
CA TRP A 134 8.34 -2.99 0.33
C TRP A 134 7.46 -2.49 -0.80
N LEU A 135 8.03 -2.13 -1.96
CA LEU A 135 7.28 -1.68 -3.14
C LEU A 135 6.37 -2.80 -3.68
N VAL A 136 6.87 -4.04 -3.76
CA VAL A 136 6.06 -5.18 -4.21
C VAL A 136 4.91 -5.47 -3.25
N VAL A 137 5.16 -5.47 -1.95
CA VAL A 137 4.12 -5.67 -0.93
C VAL A 137 3.10 -4.53 -0.96
N LEU A 138 3.54 -3.30 -1.15
CA LEU A 138 2.66 -2.14 -1.28
C LEU A 138 1.72 -2.25 -2.49
N GLY A 139 2.25 -2.66 -3.65
CA GLY A 139 1.43 -2.91 -4.85
C GLY A 139 0.40 -4.03 -4.65
N GLY A 140 0.79 -5.11 -3.99
CA GLY A 140 -0.13 -6.21 -3.63
C GLY A 140 -1.22 -5.76 -2.64
N HIS A 141 -0.87 -4.92 -1.68
CA HIS A 141 -1.81 -4.34 -0.72
C HIS A 141 -2.85 -3.44 -1.42
N GLU A 142 -2.42 -2.57 -2.31
CA GLU A 142 -3.31 -1.72 -3.09
C GLU A 142 -4.25 -2.54 -3.98
N PHE A 143 -3.71 -3.53 -4.68
CA PHE A 143 -4.50 -4.42 -5.53
C PHE A 143 -5.61 -5.12 -4.73
N ARG A 144 -5.26 -5.70 -3.58
CA ARG A 144 -6.21 -6.36 -2.68
C ARG A 144 -7.35 -5.42 -2.27
N HIS A 145 -7.03 -4.20 -1.87
CA HIS A 145 -8.03 -3.22 -1.45
C HIS A 145 -8.84 -2.66 -2.62
N THR A 146 -8.28 -2.60 -3.81
CA THR A 146 -9.03 -2.26 -5.02
C THR A 146 -10.11 -3.31 -5.30
N MET A 147 -9.80 -4.60 -5.17
CA MET A 147 -10.79 -5.66 -5.29
C MET A 147 -11.84 -5.61 -4.18
N GLN A 148 -11.44 -5.24 -2.95
CA GLN A 148 -12.38 -5.03 -1.85
C GLN A 148 -13.35 -3.89 -2.14
N ILE A 149 -12.86 -2.74 -2.65
CA ILE A 149 -13.70 -1.60 -3.05
C ILE A 149 -14.72 -2.02 -4.11
N GLN A 150 -14.30 -2.77 -5.13
CA GLN A 150 -15.21 -3.25 -6.18
C GLN A 150 -16.33 -4.10 -5.60
N ARG A 151 -16.01 -5.05 -4.73
CA ARG A 151 -17.01 -5.89 -4.06
C ARG A 151 -17.99 -5.09 -3.22
N VAL A 152 -17.50 -4.13 -2.41
CA VAL A 152 -18.36 -3.28 -1.59
C VAL A 152 -19.26 -2.42 -2.47
N LEU A 153 -18.74 -1.88 -3.57
CA LEU A 153 -19.52 -1.06 -4.50
C LEU A 153 -20.64 -1.87 -5.19
N GLU A 154 -20.36 -3.09 -5.60
CA GLU A 154 -21.37 -4.01 -6.18
C GLU A 154 -22.48 -4.30 -5.17
N GLU A 155 -22.11 -4.57 -3.91
CA GLU A 155 -23.07 -4.86 -2.85
C GLU A 155 -23.96 -3.64 -2.49
N VAL A 156 -23.37 -2.44 -2.44
CA VAL A 156 -24.08 -1.19 -2.13
C VAL A 156 -25.05 -0.79 -3.26
N ARG A 157 -24.77 -1.19 -4.50
CA ARG A 157 -25.60 -0.89 -5.68
C ARG A 157 -26.66 -1.95 -5.96
N ALA A 158 -26.63 -3.10 -5.33
CA ALA A 158 -27.60 -4.19 -5.51
C ALA A 158 -28.93 -3.91 -4.80
#